data_61ce973faa9323bd766ccba9d41868b0
#
_entry.id   61ce973faa9323bd766ccba9d41868b0
#
_cell.length_a   1.000
_cell.length_b   1.000
_cell.length_c   1.000
_cell.angle_alpha   90.00
_cell.angle_beta   90.00
_cell.angle_gamma   90.00
#
_symmetry.space_group_name_H-M   'P 1'
#
loop_
_entity.id
_entity.type
_entity.pdbx_description
1 polymer ?
#
loop_
_entity_poly.entity_id
_entity_poly.type
_entity_poly.pdbx_seq_one_letter_code
_entity_poly.pdbx_strand_id
1 'polypeptide(L)'
;ELSPARGVSVRPRVPPEPLTIPDLHAQAVRGDERIVVAGMGPAGLFCALYLAEAGLRPLVVERGAAVDERLAAIESFNAGGALDTAANVQFGEGGAGTFSDGKLTTGTKSTHIRHVLEAFVQAGAPAEILWQAKPHIGTDKLPDVVKNIRERIISAGGEVRFLTRLADVEMASGQVRAVVLEDSRTGARETVP
;
A
#
# COMPACT_ATOMS: atom_id res chain seq x y z
N GLU A 1 1.78 -39.17 -1.24
CA GLU A 1 2.99 -38.91 -2.07
C GLU A 1 2.57 -39.01 -3.53
N LEU A 2 2.70 -37.92 -4.27
CA LEU A 2 2.46 -37.89 -5.71
C LEU A 2 3.75 -38.31 -6.41
N SER A 3 3.73 -39.45 -7.09
CA SER A 3 4.84 -39.85 -7.94
C SER A 3 4.95 -38.90 -9.15
N PRO A 4 6.13 -38.32 -9.43
CA PRO A 4 6.31 -37.41 -10.55
C PRO A 4 6.06 -38.15 -11.87
N ALA A 5 5.40 -37.48 -12.83
CA ALA A 5 5.25 -37.98 -14.19
C ALA A 5 6.64 -38.19 -14.83
N ARG A 6 6.77 -39.14 -15.77
CA ARG A 6 8.03 -39.44 -16.47
C ARG A 6 8.67 -38.17 -17.04
N GLY A 7 9.90 -37.88 -16.65
CA GLY A 7 10.64 -36.70 -17.13
C GLY A 7 10.48 -35.42 -16.29
N VAL A 8 9.71 -35.48 -15.19
CA VAL A 8 9.58 -34.36 -14.26
C VAL A 8 10.52 -34.55 -13.08
N SER A 9 11.43 -33.60 -12.88
CA SER A 9 12.29 -33.53 -11.71
C SER A 9 11.56 -32.77 -10.60
N VAL A 10 11.22 -33.45 -9.53
CA VAL A 10 10.67 -32.82 -8.32
C VAL A 10 11.82 -32.54 -7.36
N ARG A 11 12.03 -31.28 -7.02
CA ARG A 11 12.99 -30.88 -6.00
C ARG A 11 12.23 -30.44 -4.77
N PRO A 12 12.72 -30.76 -3.55
CA PRO A 12 12.17 -30.17 -2.33
C PRO A 12 12.20 -28.65 -2.44
N ARG A 13 11.08 -28.01 -2.16
CA ARG A 13 11.02 -26.56 -2.09
C ARG A 13 11.65 -26.12 -0.78
N VAL A 14 12.77 -25.42 -0.87
CA VAL A 14 13.32 -24.68 0.28
C VAL A 14 12.42 -23.44 0.44
N PRO A 15 11.73 -23.29 1.59
CA PRO A 15 10.99 -22.06 1.85
C PRO A 15 11.99 -20.88 1.79
N PRO A 16 11.59 -19.72 1.24
CA PRO A 16 12.40 -18.52 1.38
C PRO A 16 12.53 -18.18 2.86
N GLU A 17 13.65 -17.60 3.24
CA GLU A 17 13.80 -17.07 4.59
C GLU A 17 12.71 -16.02 4.85
N PRO A 18 12.09 -16.05 6.04
CA PRO A 18 11.11 -15.04 6.42
C PRO A 18 11.75 -13.66 6.38
N LEU A 19 11.01 -12.65 5.91
CA LEU A 19 11.44 -11.27 6.07
C LEU A 19 11.42 -10.93 7.56
N THR A 20 12.58 -10.62 8.10
CA THR A 20 12.66 -10.10 9.46
C THR A 20 12.55 -8.59 9.41
N ILE A 21 11.41 -8.06 9.86
CA ILE A 21 11.24 -6.62 10.05
C ILE A 21 11.96 -6.25 11.35
N PRO A 22 12.96 -5.35 11.32
CA PRO A 22 13.65 -4.95 12.54
C PRO A 22 12.69 -4.19 13.47
N ASP A 23 12.82 -4.40 14.77
CA ASP A 23 12.17 -3.57 15.76
C ASP A 23 12.95 -2.25 15.91
N LEU A 24 12.36 -1.16 15.44
CA LEU A 24 12.95 0.17 15.44
C LEU A 24 12.30 1.12 16.47
N HIS A 25 11.46 0.60 17.38
CA HIS A 25 10.80 1.44 18.40
C HIS A 25 11.78 2.28 19.21
N ALA A 26 12.97 1.75 19.53
CA ALA A 26 14.00 2.48 20.25
C ALA A 26 14.71 3.56 19.40
N GLN A 27 14.58 3.47 18.07
CA GLN A 27 15.11 4.44 17.11
C GLN A 27 14.01 5.39 16.62
N ALA A 28 12.81 5.29 17.23
CA ALA A 28 11.68 6.12 16.88
C ALA A 28 12.11 7.60 16.88
N VAL A 29 11.71 8.22 15.81
CA VAL A 29 11.92 9.60 15.42
C VAL A 29 11.98 10.54 16.64
N ARG A 30 12.97 11.38 16.72
CA ARG A 30 13.21 12.24 17.89
C ARG A 30 12.22 13.40 17.90
N GLY A 31 11.50 13.57 19.02
CA GLY A 31 10.60 14.71 19.21
C GLY A 31 9.38 14.68 18.28
N ASP A 32 9.11 15.80 17.62
CA ASP A 32 7.96 15.99 16.73
C ASP A 32 8.23 15.57 15.26
N GLU A 33 9.43 15.07 14.95
CA GLU A 33 9.78 14.59 13.60
C GLU A 33 8.89 13.40 13.22
N ARG A 34 8.47 13.35 11.96
CA ARG A 34 7.61 12.28 11.44
C ARG A 34 8.14 11.70 10.13
N ILE A 35 7.99 10.41 9.96
CA ILE A 35 8.23 9.79 8.65
C ILE A 35 6.97 9.98 7.82
N VAL A 36 7.05 10.79 6.76
CA VAL A 36 5.93 11.03 5.85
C VAL A 36 6.05 10.15 4.62
N VAL A 37 4.99 9.40 4.32
CA VAL A 37 4.85 8.60 3.10
C VAL A 37 3.85 9.29 2.18
N ALA A 38 4.34 9.87 1.08
CA ALA A 38 3.51 10.59 0.13
C ALA A 38 2.96 9.66 -0.96
N GLY A 39 1.64 9.48 -0.93
CA GLY A 39 0.88 8.60 -1.83
C GLY A 39 0.66 7.21 -1.25
N MET A 40 -0.57 6.70 -1.43
CA MET A 40 -1.01 5.39 -0.95
C MET A 40 -1.28 4.41 -2.11
N GLY A 41 -0.51 4.54 -3.19
CA GLY A 41 -0.41 3.50 -4.22
C GLY A 41 0.35 2.28 -3.69
N PRO A 42 0.57 1.23 -4.51
CA PRO A 42 1.19 -0.02 -4.04
C PRO A 42 2.51 0.19 -3.30
N ALA A 43 3.39 1.05 -3.79
CA ALA A 43 4.68 1.32 -3.16
C ALA A 43 4.54 1.99 -1.79
N GLY A 44 3.71 3.05 -1.69
CA GLY A 44 3.48 3.76 -0.43
C GLY A 44 2.75 2.90 0.59
N LEU A 45 1.78 2.10 0.15
CA LEU A 45 1.04 1.18 1.01
C LEU A 45 1.98 0.16 1.69
N PHE A 46 2.87 -0.49 0.93
CA PHE A 46 3.84 -1.43 1.49
C PHE A 46 4.95 -0.75 2.29
N CYS A 47 5.42 0.42 1.85
CA CYS A 47 6.37 1.23 2.62
C CYS A 47 5.79 1.56 4.01
N ALA A 48 4.57 2.07 4.05
CA ALA A 48 3.91 2.43 5.30
C ALA A 48 3.64 1.20 6.19
N LEU A 49 3.24 0.06 5.60
CA LEU A 49 3.03 -1.18 6.33
C LEU A 49 4.31 -1.61 7.06
N TYR A 50 5.43 -1.69 6.34
CA TYR A 50 6.69 -2.14 6.95
C TYR A 50 7.26 -1.14 7.96
N LEU A 51 7.12 0.17 7.71
CA LEU A 51 7.50 1.19 8.70
C LEU A 51 6.65 1.09 9.98
N ALA A 52 5.34 0.90 9.84
CA ALA A 52 4.45 0.75 10.98
C ALA A 52 4.74 -0.54 11.77
N GLU A 53 4.95 -1.66 11.09
CA GLU A 53 5.32 -2.95 11.71
C GLU A 53 6.71 -2.89 12.38
N ALA A 54 7.62 -2.02 11.90
CA ALA A 54 8.88 -1.72 12.57
C ALA A 54 8.75 -0.75 13.74
N GLY A 55 7.55 -0.23 14.03
CA GLY A 55 7.28 0.67 15.16
C GLY A 55 7.55 2.16 14.89
N LEU A 56 7.73 2.56 13.63
CA LEU A 56 8.14 3.93 13.26
C LEU A 56 6.98 4.93 13.07
N ARG A 57 5.73 4.50 13.19
CA ARG A 57 4.50 5.33 13.15
C ARG A 57 4.44 6.32 11.98
N PRO A 58 4.46 5.86 10.72
CA PRO A 58 4.45 6.75 9.57
C PRO A 58 3.16 7.58 9.49
N LEU A 59 3.28 8.80 8.96
CA LEU A 59 2.15 9.58 8.44
C LEU A 59 2.04 9.31 6.94
N VAL A 60 0.98 8.67 6.52
CA VAL A 60 0.67 8.43 5.11
C VAL A 60 -0.29 9.50 4.63
N VAL A 61 0.04 10.19 3.55
CA VAL A 61 -0.84 11.17 2.92
C VAL A 61 -1.21 10.70 1.51
N GLU A 62 -2.50 10.69 1.21
CA GLU A 62 -3.03 10.31 -0.10
C GLU A 62 -3.92 11.45 -0.63
N ARG A 63 -3.62 11.92 -1.84
CA ARG A 63 -4.37 13.03 -2.47
C ARG A 63 -5.82 12.69 -2.79
N GLY A 64 -6.10 11.42 -3.06
CA GLY A 64 -7.43 10.91 -3.37
C GLY A 64 -8.15 10.40 -2.14
N ALA A 65 -9.34 9.84 -2.38
CA ALA A 65 -10.22 9.33 -1.34
C ALA A 65 -9.86 7.90 -0.90
N ALA A 66 -10.44 7.47 0.22
CA ALA A 66 -10.44 6.09 0.65
C ALA A 66 -11.17 5.18 -0.35
N VAL A 67 -10.88 3.89 -0.32
CA VAL A 67 -11.38 2.91 -1.30
C VAL A 67 -12.91 2.88 -1.38
N ASP A 68 -13.59 3.03 -0.26
CA ASP A 68 -15.07 3.02 -0.22
C ASP A 68 -15.66 4.24 -0.96
N GLU A 69 -15.09 5.44 -0.76
CA GLU A 69 -15.51 6.67 -1.47
C GLU A 69 -15.14 6.57 -2.96
N ARG A 70 -14.01 5.98 -3.29
CA ARG A 70 -13.60 5.75 -4.68
C ARG A 70 -14.56 4.85 -5.41
N LEU A 71 -15.00 3.76 -4.76
CA LEU A 71 -15.98 2.84 -5.33
C LEU A 71 -17.27 3.57 -5.68
N ALA A 72 -17.82 4.35 -4.74
CA ALA A 72 -19.04 5.13 -4.98
C ALA A 72 -18.89 6.16 -6.13
N ALA A 73 -17.73 6.83 -6.21
CA ALA A 73 -17.45 7.79 -7.30
C ALA A 73 -17.36 7.08 -8.67
N ILE A 74 -16.73 5.89 -8.73
CA ILE A 74 -16.62 5.08 -9.94
C ILE A 74 -17.99 4.56 -10.39
N GLU A 75 -18.82 4.08 -9.46
CA GLU A 75 -20.18 3.62 -9.75
C GLU A 75 -21.05 4.76 -10.28
N SER A 76 -20.96 5.94 -9.66
CA SER A 76 -21.65 7.15 -10.13
C SER A 76 -21.23 7.53 -11.55
N PHE A 77 -19.92 7.53 -11.83
CA PHE A 77 -19.40 7.83 -13.17
C PHE A 77 -19.86 6.81 -14.21
N ASN A 78 -19.81 5.52 -13.89
CA ASN A 78 -20.26 4.45 -14.78
C ASN A 78 -21.78 4.50 -15.05
N ALA A 79 -22.55 5.07 -14.13
CA ALA A 79 -23.98 5.33 -14.31
C ALA A 79 -24.28 6.62 -15.12
N GLY A 80 -23.25 7.27 -15.68
CA GLY A 80 -23.39 8.48 -16.50
C GLY A 80 -23.24 9.79 -15.72
N GLY A 81 -22.79 9.74 -14.47
CA GLY A 81 -22.45 10.92 -13.67
C GLY A 81 -21.18 11.61 -14.13
N ALA A 82 -20.90 12.78 -13.56
CA ALA A 82 -19.67 13.53 -13.82
C ALA A 82 -18.42 12.80 -13.26
N LEU A 83 -17.30 12.94 -13.97
CA LEU A 83 -16.02 12.46 -13.47
C LEU A 83 -15.56 13.29 -12.26
N ASP A 84 -15.35 12.65 -11.11
CA ASP A 84 -14.65 13.25 -9.99
C ASP A 84 -13.13 13.19 -10.25
N THR A 85 -12.48 14.35 -10.36
CA THR A 85 -11.04 14.44 -10.62
C THR A 85 -10.18 14.09 -9.41
N ALA A 86 -10.75 14.04 -8.21
CA ALA A 86 -10.08 13.70 -6.96
C ALA A 86 -10.36 12.25 -6.51
N ALA A 87 -11.50 11.67 -6.93
CA ALA A 87 -11.91 10.31 -6.57
C ALA A 87 -12.34 9.52 -7.80
N ASN A 88 -11.46 8.72 -8.37
CA ASN A 88 -11.69 7.95 -9.60
C ASN A 88 -10.81 6.69 -9.64
N VAL A 89 -10.79 5.99 -10.78
CA VAL A 89 -9.98 4.75 -10.95
C VAL A 89 -8.47 4.99 -10.86
N GLN A 90 -7.96 6.21 -11.04
CA GLN A 90 -6.52 6.48 -11.09
C GLN A 90 -5.95 6.88 -9.73
N PHE A 91 -6.69 7.67 -8.95
CA PHE A 91 -6.22 8.30 -7.72
C PHE A 91 -6.97 7.79 -6.51
N GLY A 92 -6.26 7.77 -5.38
CA GLY A 92 -6.78 7.35 -4.08
C GLY A 92 -6.15 6.07 -3.57
N GLU A 93 -6.67 5.57 -2.48
CA GLU A 93 -6.18 4.40 -1.75
C GLU A 93 -5.93 3.19 -2.66
N GLY A 94 -4.73 2.61 -2.58
CA GLY A 94 -4.28 1.47 -3.38
C GLY A 94 -3.89 1.81 -4.83
N GLY A 95 -4.08 3.08 -5.27
CA GLY A 95 -3.73 3.53 -6.61
C GLY A 95 -4.64 2.98 -7.71
N ALA A 96 -4.19 3.07 -8.96
CA ALA A 96 -4.97 2.64 -10.13
C ALA A 96 -5.24 1.12 -10.17
N GLY A 97 -4.43 0.33 -9.48
CA GLY A 97 -4.56 -1.12 -9.45
C GLY A 97 -5.75 -1.64 -8.64
N THR A 98 -6.27 -0.88 -7.69
CA THR A 98 -7.31 -1.30 -6.76
C THR A 98 -8.59 -1.81 -7.43
N PHE A 99 -8.96 -1.21 -8.55
CA PHE A 99 -10.15 -1.57 -9.34
C PHE A 99 -9.82 -2.33 -10.62
N SER A 100 -8.65 -2.97 -10.67
CA SER A 100 -8.24 -3.89 -11.72
C SER A 100 -8.51 -5.34 -11.32
N ASP A 101 -8.22 -6.29 -12.21
CA ASP A 101 -8.26 -7.72 -11.88
C ASP A 101 -7.16 -8.17 -10.90
N GLY A 102 -6.28 -7.26 -10.51
CA GLY A 102 -5.26 -7.52 -9.51
C GLY A 102 -4.22 -8.55 -9.94
N LYS A 103 -3.80 -8.53 -11.21
CA LYS A 103 -2.69 -9.36 -11.68
C LYS A 103 -1.41 -9.03 -10.93
N LEU A 104 -0.78 -10.06 -10.38
CA LEU A 104 0.42 -9.95 -9.55
C LEU A 104 1.69 -10.44 -10.27
N THR A 105 1.70 -10.36 -11.60
CA THR A 105 2.88 -10.70 -12.39
C THR A 105 3.90 -9.57 -12.36
N THR A 106 5.18 -9.93 -12.22
CA THR A 106 6.28 -8.97 -12.19
C THR A 106 7.45 -9.45 -13.03
N GLY A 107 8.23 -8.53 -13.59
CA GLY A 107 9.46 -8.82 -14.33
C GLY A 107 10.71 -8.98 -13.43
N THR A 108 10.61 -8.68 -12.14
CA THR A 108 11.73 -8.87 -11.20
C THR A 108 11.80 -10.31 -10.69
N LYS A 109 13.01 -10.72 -10.26
CA LYS A 109 13.27 -12.00 -9.58
C LYS A 109 13.65 -11.81 -8.11
N SER A 110 13.18 -10.74 -7.49
CA SER A 110 13.49 -10.42 -6.10
C SER A 110 12.92 -11.49 -5.15
N THR A 111 13.69 -11.81 -4.11
CA THR A 111 13.23 -12.65 -2.98
C THR A 111 12.08 -12.02 -2.21
N HIS A 112 11.94 -10.69 -2.27
CA HIS A 112 10.87 -9.95 -1.59
C HIS A 112 9.48 -10.16 -2.21
N ILE A 113 9.37 -10.71 -3.43
CA ILE A 113 8.06 -11.00 -4.04
C ILE A 113 7.21 -11.85 -3.10
N ARG A 114 7.82 -12.85 -2.47
CA ARG A 114 7.11 -13.75 -1.57
C ARG A 114 6.49 -13.00 -0.38
N HIS A 115 7.20 -12.05 0.20
CA HIS A 115 6.72 -11.26 1.33
C HIS A 115 5.53 -10.38 0.96
N VAL A 116 5.57 -9.77 -0.24
CA VAL A 116 4.45 -9.00 -0.76
C VAL A 116 3.21 -9.88 -0.92
N LEU A 117 3.35 -11.08 -1.50
CA LEU A 117 2.25 -12.01 -1.66
C LEU A 117 1.70 -12.50 -0.31
N GLU A 118 2.56 -12.78 0.66
CA GLU A 118 2.17 -13.16 2.02
C GLU A 118 1.42 -12.04 2.73
N ALA A 119 1.86 -10.79 2.59
CA ALA A 119 1.15 -9.63 3.14
C ALA A 119 -0.25 -9.47 2.52
N PHE A 120 -0.40 -9.70 1.21
CA PHE A 120 -1.72 -9.74 0.58
C PHE A 120 -2.60 -10.85 1.14
N VAL A 121 -2.08 -12.07 1.33
CA VAL A 121 -2.84 -13.19 1.93
C VAL A 121 -3.24 -12.86 3.36
N GLN A 122 -2.35 -12.31 4.16
CA GLN A 122 -2.65 -11.86 5.52
C GLN A 122 -3.71 -10.75 5.56
N ALA A 123 -3.83 -9.98 4.49
CA ALA A 123 -4.86 -8.96 4.31
C ALA A 123 -6.17 -9.50 3.67
N GLY A 124 -6.27 -10.81 3.42
CA GLY A 124 -7.50 -11.45 2.94
C GLY A 124 -7.49 -11.85 1.46
N ALA A 125 -6.36 -11.72 0.77
CA ALA A 125 -6.23 -12.26 -0.59
C ALA A 125 -6.27 -13.80 -0.57
N PRO A 126 -6.70 -14.45 -1.68
CA PRO A 126 -6.70 -15.89 -1.80
C PRO A 126 -5.31 -16.49 -1.58
N ALA A 127 -5.20 -17.53 -0.76
CA ALA A 127 -3.90 -18.16 -0.47
C ALA A 127 -3.22 -18.74 -1.72
N GLU A 128 -4.00 -19.06 -2.75
CA GLU A 128 -3.56 -19.60 -4.02
C GLU A 128 -2.55 -18.70 -4.75
N ILE A 129 -2.56 -17.39 -4.51
CA ILE A 129 -1.58 -16.48 -5.10
C ILE A 129 -0.13 -16.83 -4.74
N LEU A 130 0.07 -17.59 -3.67
CA LEU A 130 1.40 -17.99 -3.21
C LEU A 130 2.05 -19.07 -4.10
N TRP A 131 1.29 -19.78 -4.92
CA TRP A 131 1.80 -20.90 -5.76
C TRP A 131 1.31 -20.89 -7.20
N GLN A 132 0.35 -20.06 -7.56
CA GLN A 132 -0.10 -19.92 -8.93
C GLN A 132 0.99 -19.32 -9.82
N ALA A 133 1.09 -19.80 -11.06
CA ALA A 133 2.07 -19.28 -12.02
C ALA A 133 1.72 -17.85 -12.52
N LYS A 134 0.43 -17.52 -12.54
CA LYS A 134 -0.08 -16.20 -12.92
C LYS A 134 -1.09 -15.75 -11.85
N PRO A 135 -0.62 -15.36 -10.67
CA PRO A 135 -1.51 -15.02 -9.56
C PRO A 135 -2.28 -13.74 -9.83
N HIS A 136 -3.54 -13.71 -9.38
CA HIS A 136 -4.39 -12.52 -9.36
C HIS A 136 -5.30 -12.57 -8.14
N ILE A 137 -5.67 -11.40 -7.60
CA ILE A 137 -6.52 -11.31 -6.41
C ILE A 137 -8.00 -11.31 -6.78
N GLY A 138 -8.37 -10.61 -7.84
CA GLY A 138 -9.74 -10.38 -8.27
C GLY A 138 -10.24 -8.99 -7.90
N THR A 139 -11.09 -8.43 -8.77
CA THR A 139 -11.65 -7.08 -8.62
C THR A 139 -12.60 -6.95 -7.43
N ASP A 140 -13.21 -8.07 -7.05
CA ASP A 140 -14.16 -8.18 -5.93
C ASP A 140 -13.46 -8.16 -4.56
N LYS A 141 -12.21 -8.62 -4.50
CA LYS A 141 -11.47 -8.76 -3.22
C LYS A 141 -10.41 -7.71 -3.01
N LEU A 142 -9.84 -7.17 -4.09
CA LEU A 142 -8.71 -6.25 -3.99
C LEU A 142 -9.01 -4.97 -3.18
N PRO A 143 -10.20 -4.36 -3.28
CA PRO A 143 -10.58 -3.24 -2.42
C PRO A 143 -10.49 -3.56 -0.93
N ASP A 144 -11.02 -4.71 -0.51
CA ASP A 144 -10.99 -5.14 0.89
C ASP A 144 -9.56 -5.45 1.35
N VAL A 145 -8.76 -6.08 0.50
CA VAL A 145 -7.35 -6.37 0.80
C VAL A 145 -6.56 -5.08 1.04
N VAL A 146 -6.75 -4.07 0.20
CA VAL A 146 -6.11 -2.75 0.36
C VAL A 146 -6.55 -2.08 1.66
N LYS A 147 -7.86 -2.09 1.96
CA LYS A 147 -8.43 -1.58 3.20
C LYS A 147 -7.84 -2.28 4.43
N ASN A 148 -7.75 -3.61 4.40
CA ASN A 148 -7.19 -4.38 5.50
C ASN A 148 -5.71 -4.08 5.75
N ILE A 149 -4.91 -3.79 4.70
CA ILE A 149 -3.54 -3.32 4.87
C ILE A 149 -3.52 -1.95 5.55
N ARG A 150 -4.39 -1.02 5.16
CA ARG A 150 -4.52 0.28 5.85
C ARG A 150 -4.83 0.09 7.33
N GLU A 151 -5.79 -0.75 7.67
CA GLU A 151 -6.17 -1.00 9.06
C GLU A 151 -5.00 -1.59 9.88
N ARG A 152 -4.15 -2.42 9.26
CA ARG A 152 -2.91 -2.91 9.90
C ARG A 152 -1.94 -1.77 10.15
N ILE A 153 -1.74 -0.85 9.19
CA ILE A 153 -0.88 0.33 9.36
C ILE A 153 -1.36 1.17 10.56
N ILE A 154 -2.67 1.44 10.63
CA ILE A 154 -3.28 2.22 11.71
C ILE A 154 -3.15 1.49 13.06
N SER A 155 -3.43 0.19 13.09
CA SER A 155 -3.34 -0.63 14.30
C SER A 155 -1.91 -0.72 14.85
N ALA A 156 -0.91 -0.63 13.96
CA ALA A 156 0.51 -0.56 14.33
C ALA A 156 0.99 0.86 14.69
N GLY A 157 0.07 1.83 14.79
CA GLY A 157 0.35 3.20 15.22
C GLY A 157 0.67 4.18 14.10
N GLY A 158 0.54 3.80 12.84
CA GLY A 158 0.58 4.71 11.70
C GLY A 158 -0.66 5.60 11.62
N GLU A 159 -0.55 6.71 10.92
CA GLU A 159 -1.65 7.63 10.62
C GLU A 159 -1.87 7.69 9.11
N VAL A 160 -3.11 7.68 8.66
CA VAL A 160 -3.47 7.80 7.23
C VAL A 160 -4.41 8.98 7.04
N ARG A 161 -4.04 9.90 6.15
CA ARG A 161 -4.85 11.06 5.77
C ARG A 161 -5.18 11.00 4.29
N PHE A 162 -6.44 10.84 3.98
CA PHE A 162 -6.97 10.95 2.62
C PHE A 162 -7.27 12.41 2.26
N LEU A 163 -7.47 12.65 0.96
CA LEU A 163 -7.73 13.98 0.41
C LEU A 163 -6.65 15.00 0.82
N THR A 164 -5.45 14.50 1.07
CA THR A 164 -4.31 15.27 1.53
C THR A 164 -3.13 15.03 0.61
N ARG A 165 -2.65 16.07 -0.05
CA ARG A 165 -1.48 15.97 -0.93
C ARG A 165 -0.24 16.61 -0.32
N LEU A 166 0.92 16.04 -0.61
CA LEU A 166 2.19 16.73 -0.39
C LEU A 166 2.29 17.88 -1.39
N ALA A 167 2.24 19.12 -0.92
CA ALA A 167 2.27 20.32 -1.75
C ALA A 167 3.68 20.87 -1.90
N ASP A 168 4.52 20.80 -0.86
CA ASP A 168 5.88 21.33 -0.86
C ASP A 168 6.75 20.64 0.19
N VAL A 169 8.06 20.82 0.09
CA VAL A 169 9.07 20.31 1.01
C VAL A 169 10.00 21.43 1.43
N GLU A 170 10.04 21.74 2.72
CA GLU A 170 10.92 22.74 3.28
C GLU A 170 12.31 22.15 3.58
N MET A 171 13.34 22.75 2.97
CA MET A 171 14.72 22.30 3.09
C MET A 171 15.58 23.32 3.83
N ALA A 172 16.43 22.87 4.73
CA ALA A 172 17.48 23.71 5.31
C ALA A 172 18.79 22.90 5.41
N SER A 173 19.88 23.51 4.95
CA SER A 173 21.22 22.88 4.96
C SER A 173 21.27 21.50 4.32
N GLY A 174 20.51 21.30 3.21
CA GLY A 174 20.46 20.04 2.47
C GLY A 174 19.62 18.92 3.13
N GLN A 175 18.88 19.23 4.19
CA GLN A 175 18.00 18.30 4.90
C GLN A 175 16.56 18.76 4.83
N VAL A 176 15.62 17.82 4.74
CA VAL A 176 14.19 18.08 4.90
C VAL A 176 13.96 18.51 6.34
N ARG A 177 13.21 19.60 6.52
CA ARG A 177 12.84 20.15 7.84
C ARG A 177 11.36 20.04 8.10
N ALA A 178 10.56 20.21 7.07
CA ALA A 178 9.13 20.07 7.15
C ALA A 178 8.55 19.72 5.78
N VAL A 179 7.32 19.27 5.76
CA VAL A 179 6.52 19.10 4.55
C VAL A 179 5.28 19.98 4.66
N VAL A 180 4.86 20.53 3.52
CA VAL A 180 3.60 21.28 3.42
C VAL A 180 2.55 20.34 2.84
N LEU A 181 1.54 20.06 3.64
CA LEU A 181 0.38 19.28 3.24
C LEU A 181 -0.76 20.21 2.83
N GLU A 182 -1.54 19.80 1.86
CA GLU A 182 -2.70 20.56 1.37
C GLU A 182 -3.92 19.65 1.27
N ASP A 183 -5.01 20.07 1.87
CA ASP A 183 -6.31 19.44 1.70
C ASP A 183 -6.78 19.59 0.26
N SER A 184 -7.04 18.48 -0.42
CA SER A 184 -7.38 18.44 -1.86
C SER A 184 -8.77 19.02 -2.19
N ARG A 185 -9.65 19.19 -1.19
CA ARG A 185 -11.00 19.76 -1.37
C ARG A 185 -11.02 21.26 -1.09
N THR A 186 -10.37 21.68 -0.02
CA THR A 186 -10.45 23.06 0.48
C THR A 186 -9.27 23.93 0.07
N GLY A 187 -8.13 23.32 -0.29
CA GLY A 187 -6.87 24.01 -0.52
C GLY A 187 -6.19 24.51 0.77
N ALA A 188 -6.71 24.16 1.94
CA ALA A 188 -6.10 24.52 3.22
C ALA A 188 -4.73 23.85 3.36
N ARG A 189 -3.74 24.58 3.89
CA ARG A 189 -2.36 24.12 4.05
C ARG A 189 -1.97 24.01 5.51
N GLU A 190 -1.18 22.99 5.81
CA GLU A 190 -0.55 22.79 7.11
C GLU A 190 0.92 22.41 6.91
N THR A 191 1.81 22.86 7.78
CA THR A 191 3.22 22.45 7.80
C THR A 191 3.43 21.41 8.89
N VAL A 192 4.04 20.28 8.51
CA VAL A 192 4.37 19.14 9.39
C VAL A 192 5.88 19.01 9.45
N PRO A 193 6.51 19.11 10.65
CA PRO A 193 7.95 18.97 10.85
C PRO A 193 8.45 17.53 10.67
#